data_6f1cb0aa7a50171a39e06add522801f8
#
_entry.id   6f1cb0aa7a50171a39e06add522801f8
#
_cell.length_a   1.000
_cell.length_b   1.000
_cell.length_c   1.000
_cell.angle_alpha   90.00
_cell.angle_beta   90.00
_cell.angle_gamma   90.00
#
_symmetry.space_group_name_H-M   'P 1'
#
loop_
_entity.id
_entity.type
_entity.pdbx_description
1 polymer ?
#
loop_
_entity_poly.entity_id
_entity_poly.type
_entity_poly.pdbx_seq_one_letter_code
_entity_poly.pdbx_strand_id
1 'polypeptide(L)'
;MAETVQILPEIITTVAEFLDWENQQATRHEWIDGRIVAMTGGSFAHARLIHQLSRRLGNHLDGTPCTVLTSDFKVQAGKNVFYPDVLATCARHESQDMVCKDPKLIIEVLSNSTASQDRTQKRLAYQQIESLEEYVLVAQDVQHVTLFRRAEGWRQIVVI
;
A
#
# COMPACT_ATOMS: atom_id res chain seq x y z
N MET A 1 7.95 31.19 -4.78
CA MET A 1 8.17 29.73 -4.96
C MET A 1 7.51 29.34 -6.27
N ALA A 2 8.25 28.80 -7.20
CA ALA A 2 7.68 28.36 -8.45
C ALA A 2 6.84 27.10 -8.18
N GLU A 3 5.54 27.15 -8.42
CA GLU A 3 4.70 25.96 -8.53
C GLU A 3 5.28 25.13 -9.67
N THR A 4 5.78 23.97 -9.34
CA THR A 4 6.14 22.98 -10.36
C THR A 4 4.83 22.45 -10.91
N VAL A 5 4.39 22.99 -12.04
CA VAL A 5 3.28 22.42 -12.78
C VAL A 5 3.73 21.04 -13.24
N GLN A 6 3.22 19.99 -12.56
CA GLN A 6 3.38 18.65 -13.07
C GLN A 6 2.57 18.51 -14.34
N ILE A 7 3.28 18.38 -15.45
CA ILE A 7 2.63 18.01 -16.72
C ILE A 7 2.21 16.57 -16.56
N LEU A 8 0.93 16.34 -16.28
CA LEU A 8 0.35 15.01 -16.31
C LEU A 8 0.38 14.52 -17.76
N PRO A 9 0.73 13.25 -17.99
CA PRO A 9 0.69 12.71 -19.34
C PRO A 9 -0.73 12.78 -19.89
N GLU A 10 -0.85 13.10 -21.16
CA GLU A 10 -2.17 13.32 -21.77
C GLU A 10 -3.07 12.09 -21.68
N ILE A 11 -2.51 10.85 -21.71
CA ILE A 11 -3.28 9.61 -21.54
C ILE A 11 -2.42 8.50 -20.95
N ILE A 12 -2.70 8.08 -19.72
CA ILE A 12 -2.27 6.80 -19.15
C ILE A 12 -3.51 5.91 -19.05
N THR A 13 -3.51 4.78 -19.75
CA THR A 13 -4.66 3.86 -19.81
C THR A 13 -4.34 2.46 -19.29
N THR A 14 -3.07 2.13 -19.12
CA THR A 14 -2.64 0.81 -18.63
C THR A 14 -1.69 0.92 -17.44
N VAL A 15 -1.63 -0.15 -16.65
CA VAL A 15 -0.67 -0.25 -15.53
C VAL A 15 0.76 -0.09 -16.01
N ALA A 16 1.12 -0.73 -17.14
CA ALA A 16 2.47 -0.65 -17.69
C ALA A 16 2.86 0.81 -18.01
N GLU A 17 1.97 1.56 -18.65
CA GLU A 17 2.19 2.98 -18.95
C GLU A 17 2.33 3.80 -17.67
N PHE A 18 1.51 3.53 -16.64
CA PHE A 18 1.63 4.19 -15.35
C PHE A 18 2.99 3.91 -14.70
N LEU A 19 3.41 2.66 -14.65
CA LEU A 19 4.68 2.27 -14.04
C LEU A 19 5.87 2.92 -14.75
N ASP A 20 5.87 2.98 -16.08
CA ASP A 20 6.92 3.65 -16.84
C ASP A 20 6.97 5.15 -16.55
N TRP A 21 5.82 5.79 -16.49
CA TRP A 21 5.70 7.21 -16.13
C TRP A 21 6.15 7.46 -14.68
N GLU A 22 5.68 6.67 -13.73
CA GLU A 22 5.98 6.81 -12.30
C GLU A 22 7.48 6.67 -12.01
N ASN A 23 8.17 5.78 -12.70
CA ASN A 23 9.61 5.58 -12.53
C ASN A 23 10.44 6.81 -12.90
N GLN A 24 9.89 7.76 -13.64
CA GLN A 24 10.54 9.00 -14.05
C GLN A 24 10.19 10.19 -13.14
N GLN A 25 9.32 9.99 -12.17
CA GLN A 25 8.85 11.08 -11.32
C GLN A 25 9.74 11.27 -10.09
N ALA A 26 9.90 12.53 -9.65
CA ALA A 26 10.61 12.88 -8.42
C ALA A 26 9.77 12.62 -7.16
N THR A 27 8.44 12.61 -7.30
CA THR A 27 7.48 12.35 -6.21
C THR A 27 6.66 11.11 -6.54
N ARG A 28 6.02 10.51 -5.52
CA ARG A 28 5.24 9.30 -5.68
C ARG A 28 3.78 9.58 -5.97
N HIS A 29 3.18 8.72 -6.78
CA HIS A 29 1.78 8.78 -7.13
C HIS A 29 1.16 7.39 -7.05
N GLU A 30 -0.10 7.35 -6.69
CA GLU A 30 -0.94 6.15 -6.82
C GLU A 30 -1.82 6.29 -8.06
N TRP A 31 -2.21 5.18 -8.64
CA TRP A 31 -3.13 5.14 -9.77
C TRP A 31 -4.40 4.41 -9.37
N ILE A 32 -5.48 5.18 -9.26
CA ILE A 32 -6.74 4.75 -8.67
C ILE A 32 -7.87 5.03 -9.64
N ASP A 33 -8.50 3.98 -10.17
CA ASP A 33 -9.61 4.08 -11.13
C ASP A 33 -9.28 5.00 -12.31
N GLY A 34 -8.06 4.84 -12.87
CA GLY A 34 -7.59 5.63 -14.02
C GLY A 34 -7.13 7.05 -13.69
N ARG A 35 -7.06 7.42 -12.41
CA ARG A 35 -6.60 8.74 -11.96
C ARG A 35 -5.26 8.65 -11.26
N ILE A 36 -4.40 9.61 -11.55
CA ILE A 36 -3.12 9.78 -10.87
C ILE A 36 -3.35 10.63 -9.62
N VAL A 37 -2.98 10.08 -8.47
CA VAL A 37 -3.16 10.73 -7.16
C VAL A 37 -1.79 10.92 -6.51
N ALA A 38 -1.40 12.18 -6.29
CA ALA A 38 -0.15 12.49 -5.62
C ALA A 38 -0.18 12.03 -4.16
N MET A 39 0.93 11.44 -3.71
CA MET A 39 1.10 11.07 -2.31
C MET A 39 1.70 12.23 -1.52
N THR A 40 1.20 12.42 -0.31
CA THR A 40 1.71 13.40 0.65
C THR A 40 2.59 12.73 1.70
N GLY A 41 3.51 13.47 2.30
CA GLY A 41 4.31 12.98 3.42
C GLY A 41 3.45 12.71 4.66
N GLY A 42 3.89 11.77 5.49
CA GLY A 42 3.25 11.43 6.75
C GLY A 42 3.80 12.24 7.93
N SER A 43 3.08 12.21 9.04
CA SER A 43 3.54 12.74 10.32
C SER A 43 4.61 11.85 10.96
N PHE A 44 5.25 12.35 12.02
CA PHE A 44 6.16 11.53 12.84
C PHE A 44 5.44 10.29 13.40
N ALA A 45 4.21 10.43 13.90
CA ALA A 45 3.44 9.32 14.43
C ALA A 45 3.18 8.25 13.36
N HIS A 46 2.83 8.66 12.15
CA HIS A 46 2.65 7.77 10.99
C HIS A 46 3.94 7.02 10.65
N ALA A 47 5.03 7.73 10.48
CA ALA A 47 6.34 7.14 10.16
C ALA A 47 6.83 6.19 11.27
N ARG A 48 6.66 6.56 12.53
CA ARG A 48 7.01 5.73 13.68
C ARG A 48 6.23 4.42 13.72
N LEU A 49 4.93 4.46 13.46
CA LEU A 49 4.09 3.26 13.43
C LEU A 49 4.50 2.33 12.30
N ILE A 50 4.76 2.86 11.11
CA ILE A 50 5.26 2.06 9.97
C ILE A 50 6.56 1.35 10.37
N HIS A 51 7.50 2.06 10.96
CA HIS A 51 8.76 1.48 11.41
C HIS A 51 8.56 0.37 12.44
N GLN A 52 7.73 0.60 13.46
CA GLN A 52 7.48 -0.39 14.51
C GLN A 52 6.78 -1.64 13.97
N LEU A 53 5.78 -1.46 13.11
CA LEU A 53 5.05 -2.57 12.50
C LEU A 53 5.96 -3.39 11.59
N SER A 54 6.74 -2.73 10.73
CA SER A 54 7.65 -3.41 9.82
C SER A 54 8.75 -4.19 10.57
N ARG A 55 9.30 -3.60 11.62
CA ARG A 55 10.33 -4.25 12.45
C ARG A 55 9.79 -5.50 13.14
N ARG A 56 8.63 -5.39 13.79
CA ARG A 56 8.02 -6.52 14.49
C ARG A 56 7.61 -7.63 13.53
N LEU A 57 7.01 -7.27 12.42
CA LEU A 57 6.61 -8.22 11.40
C LEU A 57 7.83 -8.87 10.74
N GLY A 58 8.88 -8.10 10.45
CA GLY A 58 10.13 -8.61 9.92
C GLY A 58 10.79 -9.61 10.86
N ASN A 59 10.87 -9.29 12.15
CA ASN A 59 11.40 -10.21 13.16
C ASN A 59 10.57 -11.50 13.24
N HIS A 60 9.25 -11.40 13.18
CA HIS A 60 8.34 -12.56 13.21
C HIS A 60 8.52 -13.47 11.99
N LEU A 61 8.77 -12.89 10.83
CA LEU A 61 8.93 -13.61 9.56
C LEU A 61 10.39 -14.00 9.26
N ASP A 62 11.33 -13.67 10.17
CA ASP A 62 12.72 -14.03 9.99
C ASP A 62 12.89 -15.56 9.91
N GLY A 63 13.75 -16.02 9.00
CA GLY A 63 13.92 -17.45 8.72
C GLY A 63 12.82 -18.08 7.87
N THR A 64 11.83 -17.32 7.42
CA THR A 64 10.80 -17.76 6.47
C THR A 64 11.11 -17.22 5.06
N PRO A 65 10.45 -17.73 4.00
CA PRO A 65 10.64 -17.18 2.65
C PRO A 65 9.94 -15.82 2.44
N CYS A 66 9.27 -15.29 3.46
CA CYS A 66 8.50 -14.06 3.35
C CYS A 66 9.38 -12.82 3.56
N THR A 67 9.09 -11.76 2.81
CA THR A 67 9.78 -10.47 2.88
C THR A 67 8.79 -9.38 3.30
N VAL A 68 9.22 -8.50 4.22
CA VAL A 68 8.48 -7.31 4.62
C VAL A 68 9.05 -6.09 3.94
N LEU A 69 8.20 -5.30 3.32
CA LEU A 69 8.57 -4.07 2.60
C LEU A 69 7.69 -2.92 3.08
N THR A 70 8.20 -1.70 2.95
CA THR A 70 7.49 -0.50 3.38
C THR A 70 7.47 0.55 2.26
N SER A 71 6.45 1.35 2.24
CA SER A 71 6.26 2.65 1.57
C SER A 71 6.88 2.87 0.19
N ASP A 72 7.92 2.15 -0.17
CA ASP A 72 8.71 2.36 -1.38
C ASP A 72 8.37 1.37 -2.50
N PHE A 73 7.78 0.23 -2.16
CA PHE A 73 7.45 -0.82 -3.11
C PHE A 73 5.96 -0.80 -3.44
N LYS A 74 5.67 -0.71 -4.74
CA LYS A 74 4.30 -0.62 -5.26
C LYS A 74 3.60 -1.96 -5.25
N VAL A 75 2.28 -1.95 -5.10
CA VAL A 75 1.38 -3.10 -5.29
C VAL A 75 0.45 -2.83 -6.45
N GLN A 76 0.33 -3.80 -7.34
CA GLN A 76 -0.70 -3.80 -8.39
C GLN A 76 -1.93 -4.55 -7.90
N ALA A 77 -3.07 -3.88 -7.88
CA ALA A 77 -4.37 -4.44 -7.54
C ALA A 77 -5.31 -4.26 -8.74
N GLY A 78 -5.36 -5.26 -9.62
CA GLY A 78 -6.09 -5.17 -10.89
C GLY A 78 -5.53 -4.05 -11.77
N LYS A 79 -6.34 -3.03 -12.03
CA LYS A 79 -5.95 -1.83 -12.79
C LYS A 79 -5.48 -0.67 -11.91
N ASN A 80 -5.32 -0.91 -10.60
CA ASN A 80 -4.85 0.10 -9.65
C ASN A 80 -3.41 -0.18 -9.25
N VAL A 81 -2.68 0.86 -8.88
CA VAL A 81 -1.34 0.78 -8.32
C VAL A 81 -1.28 1.64 -7.06
N PHE A 82 -0.89 1.01 -5.95
CA PHE A 82 -0.80 1.65 -4.65
C PHE A 82 0.61 1.51 -4.06
N TYR A 83 0.90 2.37 -3.09
CA TYR A 83 2.08 2.25 -2.21
C TYR A 83 1.60 1.94 -0.80
N PRO A 84 1.41 0.69 -0.42
CA PRO A 84 1.01 0.36 0.96
C PRO A 84 2.10 0.77 1.95
N ASP A 85 1.68 1.16 3.14
CA ASP A 85 2.63 1.53 4.20
C ASP A 85 3.51 0.35 4.61
N VAL A 86 2.93 -0.84 4.75
CA VAL A 86 3.64 -2.09 5.02
C VAL A 86 3.01 -3.21 4.20
N LEU A 87 3.83 -4.05 3.61
CA LEU A 87 3.37 -5.28 2.96
C LEU A 87 4.29 -6.44 3.33
N ALA A 88 3.73 -7.64 3.30
CA ALA A 88 4.51 -8.88 3.32
C ALA A 88 4.14 -9.71 2.09
N THR A 89 5.15 -10.25 1.45
CA THR A 89 4.99 -11.20 0.34
C THR A 89 5.84 -12.43 0.61
N CYS A 90 5.31 -13.62 0.31
CA CYS A 90 6.02 -14.88 0.42
C CYS A 90 6.38 -15.44 -0.96
N ALA A 91 6.04 -14.75 -2.02
CA ALA A 91 6.41 -15.07 -3.39
C ALA A 91 7.87 -14.64 -3.66
N ARG A 92 8.49 -15.30 -4.60
CA ARG A 92 9.84 -14.94 -5.04
C ARG A 92 9.79 -13.70 -5.91
N HIS A 93 10.67 -12.75 -5.62
CA HIS A 93 10.89 -11.53 -6.39
C HIS A 93 12.35 -11.43 -6.85
N GLU A 94 12.54 -10.82 -8.00
CA GLU A 94 13.87 -10.47 -8.49
C GLU A 94 14.26 -9.08 -7.98
N SER A 95 15.58 -8.81 -7.88
CA SER A 95 16.09 -7.55 -7.32
C SER A 95 15.61 -6.29 -8.07
N GLN A 96 15.34 -6.42 -9.34
CA GLN A 96 14.91 -5.31 -10.22
C GLN A 96 13.40 -5.15 -10.31
N ASP A 97 12.62 -6.00 -9.68
CA ASP A 97 11.16 -5.89 -9.71
C ASP A 97 10.73 -4.54 -9.13
N MET A 98 9.80 -3.87 -9.80
CA MET A 98 9.32 -2.54 -9.43
C MET A 98 7.92 -2.56 -8.82
N VAL A 99 7.25 -3.71 -8.85
CA VAL A 99 5.86 -3.84 -8.38
C VAL A 99 5.62 -5.24 -7.84
N CYS A 100 4.82 -5.33 -6.78
CA CYS A 100 4.34 -6.58 -6.20
C CYS A 100 2.92 -6.86 -6.69
N LYS A 101 2.69 -8.05 -7.24
CA LYS A 101 1.37 -8.52 -7.68
C LYS A 101 0.77 -9.54 -6.72
N ASP A 102 1.55 -10.00 -5.76
CA ASP A 102 1.27 -11.14 -4.91
C ASP A 102 1.56 -10.88 -3.42
N PRO A 103 1.06 -9.75 -2.87
CA PRO A 103 1.15 -9.53 -1.43
C PRO A 103 0.30 -10.54 -0.68
N LYS A 104 0.77 -10.94 0.50
CA LYS A 104 0.05 -11.82 1.42
C LYS A 104 -0.64 -11.03 2.53
N LEU A 105 0.00 -9.97 2.98
CA LEU A 105 -0.49 -9.05 4.00
C LEU A 105 -0.23 -7.61 3.57
N ILE A 106 -1.22 -6.75 3.77
CA ILE A 106 -1.08 -5.30 3.61
C ILE A 106 -1.54 -4.62 4.88
N ILE A 107 -0.73 -3.68 5.36
CA ILE A 107 -1.07 -2.81 6.50
C ILE A 107 -1.02 -1.36 6.05
N GLU A 108 -2.08 -0.62 6.33
CA GLU A 108 -2.14 0.82 6.13
C GLU A 108 -2.27 1.52 7.48
N VAL A 109 -1.44 2.53 7.71
CA VAL A 109 -1.54 3.41 8.87
C VAL A 109 -2.37 4.61 8.48
N LEU A 110 -3.54 4.74 9.09
CA LEU A 110 -4.51 5.76 8.71
C LEU A 110 -4.03 7.15 9.11
N SER A 111 -4.14 8.09 8.18
CA SER A 111 -4.06 9.52 8.44
C SER A 111 -5.45 10.15 8.28
N ASN A 112 -5.64 11.35 8.82
CA ASN A 112 -6.92 12.06 8.70
C ASN A 112 -7.33 12.32 7.24
N SER A 113 -6.34 12.51 6.35
CA SER A 113 -6.59 12.80 4.94
C SER A 113 -6.91 11.57 4.10
N THR A 114 -6.51 10.35 4.52
CA THR A 114 -6.62 9.12 3.72
C THR A 114 -7.56 8.08 4.31
N ALA A 115 -8.01 8.24 5.56
CA ALA A 115 -8.76 7.23 6.30
C ALA A 115 -10.02 6.73 5.55
N SER A 116 -10.81 7.63 4.97
CA SER A 116 -12.03 7.26 4.24
C SER A 116 -11.72 6.46 2.98
N GLN A 117 -10.71 6.89 2.22
CA GLN A 117 -10.29 6.23 0.99
C GLN A 117 -9.70 4.83 1.28
N ASP A 118 -8.85 4.71 2.30
CA ASP A 118 -8.26 3.44 2.68
C ASP A 118 -9.33 2.45 3.15
N ARG A 119 -10.31 2.93 3.91
CA ARG A 119 -11.38 2.07 4.43
C ARG A 119 -12.32 1.50 3.37
N THR A 120 -12.48 2.17 2.25
CA THR A 120 -13.48 1.82 1.25
C THR A 120 -12.84 1.41 -0.07
N GLN A 121 -12.22 2.33 -0.75
CA GLN A 121 -11.77 2.14 -2.14
C GLN A 121 -10.57 1.19 -2.23
N LYS A 122 -9.55 1.41 -1.44
CA LYS A 122 -8.36 0.54 -1.40
C LYS A 122 -8.72 -0.86 -0.91
N ARG A 123 -9.55 -0.96 0.13
CA ARG A 123 -9.98 -2.26 0.65
C ARG A 123 -10.59 -3.13 -0.45
N LEU A 124 -11.53 -2.59 -1.20
CA LEU A 124 -12.19 -3.33 -2.27
C LEU A 124 -11.21 -3.74 -3.38
N ALA A 125 -10.28 -2.87 -3.73
CA ALA A 125 -9.25 -3.17 -4.71
C ALA A 125 -8.28 -4.26 -4.20
N TYR A 126 -7.79 -4.12 -2.99
CA TYR A 126 -6.88 -5.11 -2.40
C TYR A 126 -7.52 -6.49 -2.23
N GLN A 127 -8.79 -6.55 -1.86
CA GLN A 127 -9.51 -7.83 -1.70
C GLN A 127 -9.64 -8.63 -3.00
N GLN A 128 -9.46 -8.00 -4.15
CA GLN A 128 -9.44 -8.67 -5.45
C GLN A 128 -8.10 -9.38 -5.74
N ILE A 129 -7.05 -9.09 -4.99
CA ILE A 129 -5.75 -9.75 -5.15
C ILE A 129 -5.84 -11.17 -4.61
N GLU A 130 -5.62 -12.16 -5.48
CA GLU A 130 -5.80 -13.57 -5.14
C GLU A 130 -4.92 -14.03 -3.98
N SER A 131 -3.66 -13.56 -3.93
CA SER A 131 -2.69 -13.94 -2.90
C SER A 131 -2.96 -13.31 -1.54
N LEU A 132 -3.71 -12.19 -1.49
CA LEU A 132 -3.91 -11.44 -0.25
C LEU A 132 -4.78 -12.22 0.73
N GLU A 133 -4.26 -12.42 1.93
CA GLU A 133 -4.98 -13.10 3.02
C GLU A 133 -5.50 -12.14 4.08
N GLU A 134 -4.77 -11.05 4.34
CA GLU A 134 -5.12 -10.08 5.37
C GLU A 134 -4.89 -8.65 4.91
N TYR A 135 -5.84 -7.79 5.23
CA TYR A 135 -5.74 -6.33 5.09
C TYR A 135 -5.99 -5.68 6.44
N VAL A 136 -5.08 -4.85 6.89
CA VAL A 136 -5.05 -4.30 8.25
C VAL A 136 -4.99 -2.79 8.20
N LEU A 137 -5.87 -2.14 8.94
CA LEU A 137 -5.88 -0.69 9.14
C LEU A 137 -5.50 -0.37 10.58
N VAL A 138 -4.49 0.46 10.77
CA VAL A 138 -4.00 0.87 12.09
C VAL A 138 -4.25 2.36 12.27
N ALA A 139 -5.00 2.72 13.30
CA ALA A 139 -5.22 4.12 13.64
C ALA A 139 -3.91 4.74 14.18
N GLN A 140 -3.68 6.01 13.82
CA GLN A 140 -2.45 6.72 14.15
C GLN A 140 -2.47 7.30 15.57
N ASP A 141 -3.62 7.71 16.04
CA ASP A 141 -3.82 8.54 17.23
C ASP A 141 -4.52 7.83 18.40
N VAL A 142 -5.08 6.65 18.16
CA VAL A 142 -5.75 5.84 19.18
C VAL A 142 -5.38 4.36 19.00
N GLN A 143 -5.52 3.59 20.07
CA GLN A 143 -5.32 2.13 20.01
C GLN A 143 -6.52 1.48 19.32
N HIS A 144 -6.47 1.40 18.01
CA HIS A 144 -7.55 0.84 17.21
C HIS A 144 -6.96 0.19 15.96
N VAL A 145 -7.22 -1.10 15.79
CA VAL A 145 -6.81 -1.89 14.63
C VAL A 145 -8.03 -2.55 14.02
N THR A 146 -8.18 -2.42 12.72
CA THR A 146 -9.24 -3.09 11.96
C THR A 146 -8.62 -4.14 11.06
N LEU A 147 -9.09 -5.38 11.18
CA LEU A 147 -8.62 -6.52 10.41
C LEU A 147 -9.70 -6.96 9.43
N PHE A 148 -9.27 -7.29 8.23
CA PHE A 148 -10.08 -7.98 7.22
C PHE A 148 -9.31 -9.20 6.75
N ARG A 149 -9.88 -10.40 6.92
CA ARG A 149 -9.26 -11.67 6.56
C ARG A 149 -10.05 -12.42 5.51
N ARG A 150 -9.37 -12.95 4.53
CA ARG A 150 -10.00 -13.79 3.51
C ARG A 150 -10.71 -14.99 4.13
N ALA A 151 -10.06 -15.69 5.07
CA ALA A 151 -10.61 -16.86 5.77
C ALA A 151 -11.90 -16.55 6.55
N GLU A 152 -12.16 -15.29 6.86
CA GLU A 152 -13.32 -14.78 7.58
C GLU A 152 -14.33 -14.10 6.64
N GLY A 153 -14.21 -14.30 5.32
CA GLY A 153 -15.06 -13.66 4.33
C GLY A 153 -14.92 -12.15 4.26
N TRP A 154 -13.74 -11.63 4.62
CA TRP A 154 -13.45 -10.20 4.64
C TRP A 154 -14.33 -9.37 5.58
N ARG A 155 -14.96 -10.00 6.57
CA ARG A 155 -15.72 -9.25 7.56
C ARG A 155 -14.80 -8.41 8.43
N GLN A 156 -15.30 -7.27 8.87
CA GLN A 156 -14.56 -6.37 9.73
C GLN A 156 -14.40 -6.96 11.14
N ILE A 157 -13.17 -7.00 11.62
CA ILE A 157 -12.80 -7.39 12.98
C ILE A 157 -12.07 -6.21 13.61
N VAL A 158 -12.56 -5.73 14.74
CA VAL A 158 -11.96 -4.59 15.43
C VAL A 158 -11.24 -5.08 16.69
N VAL A 159 -10.01 -4.63 16.85
CA VAL A 159 -9.18 -4.87 18.04
C VAL A 159 -8.83 -3.51 18.66
N ILE A 160 -9.14 -3.35 19.92
CA ILE A 160 -8.91 -2.13 20.71
C ILE A 160 -7.81 -2.41 21.73
#